data_61165ba25385b520b1f7b79e87d4ede1
#
_entry.id   61165ba25385b520b1f7b79e87d4ede1
#
_cell.length_a   1.000
_cell.length_b   1.000
_cell.length_c   1.000
_cell.angle_alpha   90.00
_cell.angle_beta   90.00
_cell.angle_gamma   90.00
#
_symmetry.space_group_name_H-M   'P 1'
#
loop_
_entity.id
_entity.type
_entity.pdbx_description
1 polymer ?
#
loop_
_entity_poly.entity_id
_entity_poly.type
_entity_poly.pdbx_seq_one_letter_code
_entity_poly.pdbx_strand_id
1 'polypeptide(L)'
;MDRLKKLKSELSRVLARWKKDPSVRQIILFGSLADGTIRSGSDIDLIIVQETEKKFLQRLEPFYLDSRIAMDILVYTPDEFREMKERNFLKQALNNSVILYEAGHAQRRKKVAEAG
;
A
#
# COMPACT_ATOMS: atom_id res chain seq x y z
N MET A 1 19.02 8.21 -14.79
CA MET A 1 18.63 7.34 -13.65
C MET A 1 17.88 6.16 -14.17
N ASP A 2 18.21 4.96 -13.73
CA ASP A 2 17.52 3.79 -14.23
C ASP A 2 16.09 3.71 -13.67
N ARG A 3 15.30 2.87 -14.31
CA ARG A 3 13.87 2.74 -14.00
C ARG A 3 13.63 2.29 -12.55
N LEU A 4 14.40 1.31 -12.11
CA LEU A 4 14.23 0.78 -10.77
C LEU A 4 14.47 1.83 -9.70
N LYS A 5 15.52 2.63 -9.87
CA LYS A 5 15.81 3.72 -8.92
C LYS A 5 14.69 4.75 -8.91
N LYS A 6 14.13 5.07 -10.08
CA LYS A 6 13.00 5.99 -10.15
C LYS A 6 11.78 5.45 -9.41
N LEU A 7 11.47 4.17 -9.61
CA LEU A 7 10.33 3.54 -8.95
C LEU A 7 10.52 3.53 -7.44
N LYS A 8 11.71 3.15 -6.98
CA LYS A 8 11.99 3.10 -5.55
C LYS A 8 11.97 4.49 -4.92
N SER A 9 12.50 5.48 -5.60
CA SER A 9 12.52 6.86 -5.12
C SER A 9 11.10 7.40 -4.96
N GLU A 10 10.27 7.18 -5.98
CA GLU A 10 8.89 7.63 -5.92
C GLU A 10 8.11 6.90 -4.83
N LEU A 11 8.33 5.60 -4.71
CA LEU A 11 7.67 4.80 -3.68
C LEU A 11 8.02 5.33 -2.28
N SER A 12 9.29 5.62 -2.04
CA SER A 12 9.71 6.20 -0.76
C SER A 12 9.07 7.54 -0.50
N ARG A 13 8.95 8.36 -1.53
CA ARG A 13 8.36 9.69 -1.40
C ARG A 13 6.88 9.62 -1.01
N VAL A 14 6.09 8.85 -1.76
CA VAL A 14 4.66 8.75 -1.48
C VAL A 14 4.40 8.04 -0.14
N LEU A 15 5.20 7.04 0.17
CA LEU A 15 5.08 6.33 1.44
C LEU A 15 5.26 7.29 2.62
N ALA A 16 6.28 8.15 2.56
CA ALA A 16 6.53 9.14 3.61
C ALA A 16 5.36 10.10 3.77
N ARG A 17 4.68 10.42 2.68
CA ARG A 17 3.52 11.32 2.73
C ARG A 17 2.29 10.60 3.28
N TRP A 18 1.98 9.45 2.71
CA TRP A 18 0.70 8.77 2.99
C TRP A 18 0.65 8.18 4.38
N LYS A 19 1.76 7.75 4.93
CA LYS A 19 1.77 7.19 6.28
C LYS A 19 1.48 8.25 7.36
N LYS A 20 1.53 9.52 7.02
CA LYS A 20 1.17 10.60 7.95
C LYS A 20 -0.34 10.73 8.13
N ASP A 21 -1.12 10.18 7.19
CA ASP A 21 -2.57 10.22 7.26
C ASP A 21 -3.04 9.13 8.23
N PRO A 22 -3.66 9.49 9.36
CA PRO A 22 -4.07 8.48 10.34
C PRO A 22 -5.14 7.54 9.83
N SER A 23 -5.85 7.89 8.76
CA SER A 23 -6.84 6.98 8.18
C SER A 23 -6.20 5.87 7.38
N VAL A 24 -4.94 6.02 6.94
CA VAL A 24 -4.22 4.99 6.21
C VAL A 24 -3.68 3.96 7.22
N ARG A 25 -4.16 2.72 7.09
CA ARG A 25 -3.84 1.65 8.03
C ARG A 25 -2.74 0.73 7.55
N GLN A 26 -2.70 0.47 6.25
CA GLN A 26 -1.66 -0.38 5.64
C GLN A 26 -1.36 0.10 4.24
N ILE A 27 -0.12 -0.09 3.82
CA ILE A 27 0.30 0.10 2.43
C ILE A 27 1.08 -1.15 2.03
N ILE A 28 0.60 -1.85 1.01
CA ILE A 28 1.14 -3.13 0.59
C ILE A 28 1.59 -3.03 -0.86
N LEU A 29 2.83 -3.41 -1.12
CA LEU A 29 3.38 -3.47 -2.47
C LEU A 29 3.16 -4.88 -3.01
N PHE A 30 2.60 -4.98 -4.20
CA PHE A 30 2.42 -6.27 -4.86
C PHE A 30 2.92 -6.18 -6.31
N GLY A 31 2.71 -7.24 -7.08
CA GLY A 31 3.11 -7.25 -8.48
C GLY A 31 4.62 -7.41 -8.67
N SER A 32 5.09 -7.06 -9.87
CA SER A 32 6.46 -7.35 -10.28
C SER A 32 7.51 -6.66 -9.42
N LEU A 33 7.24 -5.46 -8.94
CA LEU A 33 8.21 -4.75 -8.10
C LEU A 33 8.39 -5.47 -6.75
N ALA A 34 7.33 -6.08 -6.24
CA ALA A 34 7.39 -6.81 -4.97
C ALA A 34 8.11 -8.14 -5.11
N ASP A 35 7.88 -8.88 -6.21
CA ASP A 35 8.44 -10.21 -6.38
C ASP A 35 9.79 -10.23 -7.09
N GLY A 36 10.31 -9.08 -7.47
CA GLY A 36 11.64 -8.99 -8.08
C GLY A 36 11.68 -9.29 -9.57
N THR A 37 10.54 -9.46 -10.23
CA THR A 37 10.51 -9.76 -11.67
C THR A 37 10.37 -8.49 -12.50
N ILE A 38 11.09 -7.44 -12.12
CA ILE A 38 10.98 -6.13 -12.76
C ILE A 38 11.41 -6.21 -14.22
N ARG A 39 10.56 -5.66 -15.08
CA ARG A 39 10.80 -5.58 -16.51
C ARG A 39 10.63 -4.15 -16.96
N SER A 40 11.09 -3.89 -18.19
CA SER A 40 10.79 -2.63 -18.85
C SER A 40 9.26 -2.44 -18.85
N GLY A 41 8.80 -1.33 -18.34
CA GLY A 41 7.38 -1.05 -18.28
C GLY A 41 6.68 -1.47 -17.01
N SER A 42 7.39 -2.08 -16.05
CA SER A 42 6.81 -2.39 -14.75
C SER A 42 6.42 -1.10 -14.03
N ASP A 43 5.28 -1.13 -13.36
CA ASP A 43 4.75 -0.02 -12.58
C ASP A 43 4.76 -0.37 -11.11
N ILE A 44 4.38 0.59 -10.30
CA ILE A 44 4.19 0.37 -8.87
C ILE A 44 2.75 -0.08 -8.65
N ASP A 45 2.57 -1.23 -8.02
CA ASP A 45 1.25 -1.78 -7.70
C ASP A 45 1.05 -1.76 -6.19
N LEU A 46 0.05 -1.03 -5.72
CA LEU A 46 -0.17 -0.84 -4.30
C LEU A 46 -1.60 -1.17 -3.90
N ILE A 47 -1.72 -1.80 -2.73
CA ILE A 47 -2.98 -1.91 -2.03
C ILE A 47 -2.87 -1.04 -0.79
N ILE A 48 -3.82 -0.12 -0.64
CA ILE A 48 -3.88 0.76 0.52
C ILE A 48 -5.12 0.38 1.32
N VAL A 49 -4.94 0.11 2.60
CA VAL A 49 -6.06 -0.11 3.51
C VAL A 49 -6.29 1.18 4.26
N GLN A 50 -7.45 1.77 4.07
CA GLN A 50 -7.77 3.09 4.60
C GLN A 50 -9.16 3.11 5.19
N GLU A 51 -9.30 3.73 6.35
CA GLU A 51 -10.61 3.96 6.94
C GLU A 51 -11.23 5.17 6.25
N THR A 52 -12.30 4.95 5.50
CA THR A 52 -12.94 5.99 4.71
C THR A 52 -14.40 5.64 4.46
N GLU A 53 -15.23 6.66 4.34
CA GLU A 53 -16.63 6.49 3.94
C GLU A 53 -16.84 6.77 2.47
N LYS A 54 -15.79 7.16 1.75
CA LYS A 54 -15.87 7.42 0.33
C LYS A 54 -16.11 6.15 -0.46
N LYS A 55 -16.77 6.30 -1.61
CA LYS A 55 -16.99 5.19 -2.54
C LYS A 55 -15.65 4.79 -3.16
N PHE A 56 -15.58 3.56 -3.64
CA PHE A 56 -14.33 2.94 -4.05
C PHE A 56 -13.50 3.81 -4.99
N LEU A 57 -14.09 4.32 -6.06
CA LEU A 57 -13.34 5.11 -7.03
C LEU A 57 -12.94 6.48 -6.49
N GLN A 58 -13.75 7.06 -5.62
CA GLN A 58 -13.45 8.37 -5.03
C GLN A 58 -12.25 8.32 -4.10
N ARG A 59 -11.96 7.16 -3.53
CA ARG A 59 -10.80 6.98 -2.65
C ARG A 59 -9.49 7.13 -3.37
N LEU A 60 -9.47 6.87 -4.66
CA LEU A 60 -8.25 6.83 -5.46
C LEU A 60 -7.69 8.21 -5.76
N GLU A 61 -8.54 9.21 -5.88
CA GLU A 61 -8.14 10.52 -6.36
C GLU A 61 -6.98 11.14 -5.57
N PRO A 62 -7.03 11.23 -4.23
CA PRO A 62 -5.92 11.86 -3.51
C PRO A 62 -4.59 11.17 -3.73
N PHE A 63 -4.60 9.84 -3.85
CA PHE A 63 -3.36 9.08 -4.05
C PHE A 63 -2.79 9.30 -5.44
N TYR A 64 -3.65 9.34 -6.45
CA TYR A 64 -3.19 9.58 -7.82
C TYR A 64 -2.72 11.01 -8.01
N LEU A 65 -3.32 11.98 -7.33
CA LEU A 65 -2.88 13.37 -7.39
C LEU A 65 -1.48 13.53 -6.79
N ASP A 66 -1.13 12.75 -5.80
CA ASP A 66 0.20 12.77 -5.18
C ASP A 66 1.25 12.07 -6.03
N SER A 67 0.85 11.15 -6.88
CA SER A 67 1.78 10.31 -7.63
C SER A 67 2.41 11.05 -8.80
N ARG A 68 3.71 10.89 -8.98
CA ARG A 68 4.48 11.47 -10.08
C ARG A 68 4.85 10.45 -11.13
N ILE A 69 4.64 9.18 -10.85
CA ILE A 69 4.91 8.07 -11.74
C ILE A 69 3.63 7.24 -11.78
N ALA A 70 3.38 6.59 -12.91
CA ALA A 70 2.20 5.74 -13.05
C ALA A 70 2.19 4.64 -11.98
N MET A 71 1.05 4.46 -11.35
CA MET A 71 0.83 3.44 -10.32
C MET A 71 -0.53 2.81 -10.51
N ASP A 72 -0.65 1.55 -10.12
CA ASP A 72 -1.94 0.90 -9.98
C ASP A 72 -2.25 0.82 -8.50
N ILE A 73 -3.27 1.55 -8.07
CA ILE A 73 -3.61 1.68 -6.66
C ILE A 73 -5.02 1.16 -6.42
N LEU A 74 -5.15 0.29 -5.44
CA LEU A 74 -6.44 -0.19 -4.95
C LEU A 74 -6.58 0.22 -3.49
N VAL A 75 -7.73 0.79 -3.14
CA VAL A 75 -7.97 1.25 -1.77
C VAL A 75 -9.16 0.50 -1.19
N TYR A 76 -8.93 -0.22 -0.11
CA TYR A 76 -9.96 -0.96 0.60
C TYR A 76 -10.08 -0.44 2.03
N THR A 77 -11.29 -0.47 2.59
CA THR A 77 -11.43 -0.26 4.02
C THR A 77 -10.92 -1.50 4.77
N PRO A 78 -10.62 -1.39 6.06
CA PRO A 78 -10.21 -2.57 6.84
C PRO A 78 -11.20 -3.72 6.76
N ASP A 79 -12.49 -3.43 6.81
CA ASP A 79 -13.52 -4.46 6.72
C ASP A 79 -13.55 -5.11 5.35
N GLU A 80 -13.49 -4.31 4.28
CA GLU A 80 -13.44 -4.83 2.92
C GLU A 80 -12.21 -5.70 2.71
N PHE A 81 -11.07 -5.24 3.18
CA PHE A 81 -9.82 -5.97 3.02
C PHE A 81 -9.90 -7.31 3.74
N ARG A 82 -10.43 -7.33 4.96
CA ARG A 82 -10.58 -8.56 5.73
C ARG A 82 -11.46 -9.57 5.02
N GLU A 83 -12.54 -9.12 4.41
CA GLU A 83 -13.44 -9.99 3.67
C GLU A 83 -12.86 -10.49 2.35
N MET A 84 -12.08 -9.65 1.66
CA MET A 84 -11.66 -9.93 0.30
C MET A 84 -10.27 -10.55 0.18
N LYS A 85 -9.46 -10.50 1.24
CA LYS A 85 -8.07 -10.96 1.15
C LYS A 85 -7.93 -12.44 0.83
N GLU A 86 -8.96 -13.23 1.12
CA GLU A 86 -8.96 -14.66 0.79
C GLU A 86 -9.57 -14.97 -0.56
N ARG A 87 -10.06 -13.96 -1.28
CA ARG A 87 -10.66 -14.15 -2.60
C ARG A 87 -9.60 -14.09 -3.69
N ASN A 88 -9.92 -14.71 -4.82
CA ASN A 88 -8.97 -14.99 -5.89
C ASN A 88 -7.95 -13.89 -6.18
N PHE A 89 -8.42 -12.70 -6.54
CA PHE A 89 -7.50 -11.66 -6.97
C PHE A 89 -6.59 -11.22 -5.82
N LEU A 90 -7.17 -10.85 -4.69
CA LEU A 90 -6.38 -10.36 -3.56
C LEU A 90 -5.49 -11.44 -2.98
N LYS A 91 -5.99 -12.66 -2.91
CA LYS A 91 -5.19 -13.77 -2.41
C LYS A 91 -3.92 -13.94 -3.26
N GLN A 92 -4.06 -13.89 -4.58
CA GLN A 92 -2.91 -14.00 -5.46
C GLN A 92 -2.01 -12.77 -5.37
N ALA A 93 -2.60 -11.58 -5.34
CA ALA A 93 -1.82 -10.34 -5.23
C ALA A 93 -0.99 -10.32 -3.94
N LEU A 94 -1.53 -10.83 -2.85
CA LEU A 94 -0.86 -10.83 -1.56
C LEU A 94 0.19 -11.94 -1.44
N ASN A 95 0.19 -12.90 -2.33
CA ASN A 95 1.06 -14.07 -2.22
C ASN A 95 2.55 -13.72 -2.17
N ASN A 96 3.02 -12.80 -3.00
CA ASN A 96 4.41 -12.36 -2.99
C ASN A 96 4.50 -10.86 -2.72
N SER A 97 3.64 -10.38 -1.84
CA SER A 97 3.57 -8.96 -1.52
C SER A 97 4.51 -8.60 -0.38
N VAL A 98 4.73 -7.29 -0.23
CA VAL A 98 5.54 -6.73 0.85
C VAL A 98 4.71 -5.68 1.56
N ILE A 99 4.58 -5.80 2.88
CA ILE A 99 3.91 -4.77 3.67
C ILE A 99 4.92 -3.66 3.90
N LEU A 100 4.65 -2.50 3.30
CA LEU A 100 5.53 -1.34 3.41
C LEU A 100 5.23 -0.50 4.64
N TYR A 101 3.99 -0.52 5.09
CA TYR A 101 3.56 0.26 6.23
C TYR A 101 2.37 -0.42 6.90
N GLU A 102 2.38 -0.44 8.21
CA GLU A 102 1.27 -0.95 9.00
C GLU A 102 1.06 -0.04 10.20
N ALA A 103 -0.07 0.67 10.21
CA ALA A 103 -0.38 1.61 11.28
C ALA A 103 -0.65 0.87 12.59
N GLY A 104 -0.19 1.44 13.67
CA GLY A 104 -0.44 0.86 14.98
C GLY A 104 0.52 -0.24 15.38
N HIS A 105 1.37 -0.69 14.47
CA HIS A 105 2.34 -1.73 14.81
C HIS A 105 3.26 -1.27 15.95
N ALA A 106 3.80 -0.06 15.82
CA ALA A 106 4.63 0.51 16.87
C ALA A 106 3.82 0.78 18.13
N GLN A 107 2.57 1.20 17.97
CA GLN A 107 1.66 1.42 19.09
C GLN A 107 1.35 0.13 19.82
N ARG A 108 1.17 -0.96 19.08
CA ARG A 108 0.95 -2.27 19.68
C ARG A 108 2.13 -2.70 20.54
N ARG A 109 3.34 -2.51 20.03
CA ARG A 109 4.56 -2.81 20.77
C ARG A 109 4.64 -1.97 22.04
N LYS A 110 4.30 -0.69 21.90
CA LYS A 110 4.31 0.22 23.02
C LYS A 110 3.32 -0.22 24.11
N LYS A 111 2.13 -0.64 23.69
CA LYS A 111 1.13 -1.14 24.63
C LYS A 111 1.61 -2.39 25.34
N VAL A 112 2.23 -3.29 24.61
CA VAL A 112 2.78 -4.51 25.22
C VAL A 112 3.85 -4.16 26.23
N ALA A 113 4.72 -3.22 25.90
CA ALA A 113 5.76 -2.77 26.83
C ALA A 113 5.16 -2.14 28.08
N GLU A 114 4.11 -1.39 27.93
CA GLU A 114 3.41 -0.78 29.06
C GLU A 114 2.71 -1.82 29.92
N ALA A 115 2.16 -2.84 29.30
CA ALA A 115 1.50 -3.93 30.02
C ALA A 115 2.49 -4.85 30.69
N GLY A 116 3.66 -4.95 30.13
CA GLY A 116 4.71 -5.78 30.69
C GLY A 116 5.58 -5.05 31.66
#